data_19766eda75053b4ebfb8591605562528
#
_entry.id   19766eda75053b4ebfb8591605562528
#
_cell.length_a   1.000
_cell.length_b   1.000
_cell.length_c   1.000
_cell.angle_alpha   90.00
_cell.angle_beta   90.00
_cell.angle_gamma   90.00
#
_symmetry.space_group_name_H-M   'P 1'
#
loop_
_entity.id
_entity.type
_entity.pdbx_description
1 polymer ?
#
loop_
_entity_poly.entity_id
_entity_poly.type
_entity_poly.pdbx_seq_one_letter_code
_entity_poly.pdbx_strand_id
1 'polypeptide(L)'
;MAVVLTSTGAGVGAWLLARNHGPSLPQISAYSRGTTVRVDPYLYCNVVNLNDCVKGGVQGELSVDDRHPVQLSVPAAISRAPWRLLRVYEDERNTTTTVYRPGTQLAVTVPPVDPQRGRIAGLVVQLLTLVQDQTGELRDLPHAEWSLRLVRN
;
A
#
# COMPACT_ATOMS: atom_id res chain seq x y z
N MET A 1 -20.80 -26.88 -32.90
CA MET A 1 -21.82 -25.99 -32.33
C MET A 1 -21.86 -26.00 -30.79
N ALA A 2 -21.72 -27.13 -30.12
CA ALA A 2 -21.74 -27.21 -28.65
C ALA A 2 -20.60 -26.42 -27.96
N VAL A 3 -19.44 -26.31 -28.58
CA VAL A 3 -18.25 -25.61 -28.04
C VAL A 3 -18.48 -24.09 -27.95
N VAL A 4 -19.21 -23.50 -28.89
CA VAL A 4 -19.50 -22.05 -28.91
C VAL A 4 -20.44 -21.63 -27.77
N LEU A 5 -21.45 -22.46 -27.48
CA LEU A 5 -22.38 -22.21 -26.37
C LEU A 5 -21.71 -22.29 -25.00
N THR A 6 -20.78 -23.24 -24.83
CA THR A 6 -20.02 -23.39 -23.58
C THR A 6 -19.12 -22.17 -23.31
N SER A 7 -18.45 -21.66 -24.34
CA SER A 7 -17.59 -20.47 -24.22
C SER A 7 -18.37 -19.21 -23.84
N THR A 8 -19.58 -19.01 -24.39
CA THR A 8 -20.44 -17.88 -24.09
C THR A 8 -20.92 -17.91 -22.64
N GLY A 9 -21.29 -19.09 -22.12
CA GLY A 9 -21.74 -19.26 -20.74
C GLY A 9 -20.63 -18.95 -19.74
N ALA A 10 -19.40 -19.41 -19.98
CA ALA A 10 -18.26 -19.13 -19.13
C ALA A 10 -17.90 -17.63 -19.08
N GLY A 11 -17.95 -16.92 -20.23
CA GLY A 11 -17.69 -15.50 -20.31
C GLY A 11 -18.70 -14.66 -19.54
N VAL A 12 -19.98 -14.98 -19.62
CA VAL A 12 -21.04 -14.29 -18.88
C VAL A 12 -20.92 -14.52 -17.39
N GLY A 13 -20.63 -15.74 -16.94
CA GLY A 13 -20.43 -16.06 -15.53
C GLY A 13 -19.26 -15.29 -14.91
N ALA A 14 -18.13 -15.22 -15.60
CA ALA A 14 -16.96 -14.47 -15.15
C ALA A 14 -17.25 -12.96 -15.06
N TRP A 15 -17.98 -12.40 -16.02
CA TRP A 15 -18.37 -11.00 -16.00
C TRP A 15 -19.30 -10.65 -14.85
N LEU A 16 -20.28 -11.48 -14.56
CA LEU A 16 -21.21 -11.31 -13.42
C LEU A 16 -20.47 -11.37 -12.08
N LEU A 17 -19.52 -12.29 -11.91
CA LEU A 17 -18.71 -12.39 -10.71
C LEU A 17 -17.85 -11.13 -10.51
N ALA A 18 -17.18 -10.65 -11.55
CA ALA A 18 -16.38 -9.44 -11.49
C ALA A 18 -17.23 -8.20 -11.14
N ARG A 19 -18.44 -8.11 -11.69
CA ARG A 19 -19.36 -7.01 -11.41
C ARG A 19 -19.84 -6.97 -9.96
N ASN A 20 -20.06 -8.13 -9.34
CA ASN A 20 -20.57 -8.23 -7.98
C ASN A 20 -19.52 -7.97 -6.89
N HIS A 21 -18.22 -7.98 -7.24
CA HIS A 21 -17.14 -7.76 -6.27
C HIS A 21 -16.84 -6.27 -6.02
N GLY A 22 -17.45 -5.36 -6.78
CA GLY A 22 -17.18 -3.94 -6.68
C GLY A 22 -15.77 -3.55 -7.17
N PRO A 23 -15.41 -2.26 -7.17
CA PRO A 23 -14.07 -1.82 -7.54
C PRO A 23 -13.05 -2.28 -6.50
N SER A 24 -11.97 -2.93 -6.97
CA SER A 24 -10.87 -3.30 -6.10
C SER A 24 -10.05 -2.06 -5.73
N LEU A 25 -9.70 -1.94 -4.46
CA LEU A 25 -8.83 -0.87 -3.97
C LEU A 25 -7.39 -1.14 -4.36
N PRO A 26 -6.55 -0.08 -4.50
CA PRO A 26 -5.14 -0.27 -4.81
C PRO A 26 -4.42 -1.10 -3.75
N GLN A 27 -3.53 -1.98 -4.19
CA GLN A 27 -2.69 -2.80 -3.33
C GLN A 27 -1.22 -2.39 -3.48
N ILE A 28 -0.47 -2.38 -2.40
CA ILE A 28 0.98 -2.36 -2.45
C ILE A 28 1.52 -3.79 -2.48
N SER A 29 2.73 -3.96 -2.97
CA SER A 29 3.44 -5.25 -2.95
C SER A 29 4.77 -5.10 -2.26
N ALA A 30 5.18 -6.12 -1.55
CA ALA A 30 6.50 -6.18 -0.94
C ALA A 30 7.12 -7.56 -1.18
N TYR A 31 8.41 -7.55 -1.48
CA TYR A 31 9.17 -8.75 -1.80
C TYR A 31 10.43 -8.83 -0.96
N SER A 32 10.72 -9.98 -0.43
CA SER A 32 12.00 -10.32 0.18
C SER A 32 12.21 -11.82 0.15
N ARG A 33 13.43 -12.26 -0.12
CA ARG A 33 13.83 -13.68 -0.06
C ARG A 33 12.94 -14.60 -0.88
N GLY A 34 12.56 -14.20 -2.08
CA GLY A 34 11.73 -15.02 -2.95
C GLY A 34 10.24 -15.04 -2.61
N THR A 35 9.80 -14.31 -1.60
CA THR A 35 8.40 -14.23 -1.18
C THR A 35 7.83 -12.84 -1.46
N THR A 36 6.68 -12.80 -2.10
CA THR A 36 5.94 -11.56 -2.36
C THR A 36 4.63 -11.57 -1.60
N VAL A 37 4.29 -10.46 -0.96
CA VAL A 37 2.98 -10.23 -0.37
C VAL A 37 2.31 -9.02 -1.03
N ARG A 38 1.00 -9.09 -1.16
CA ARG A 38 0.16 -7.97 -1.58
C ARG A 38 -0.67 -7.53 -0.39
N VAL A 39 -0.75 -6.23 -0.19
CA VAL A 39 -1.39 -5.66 0.99
C VAL A 39 -2.50 -4.73 0.54
N ASP A 40 -3.70 -5.00 1.02
CA ASP A 40 -4.86 -4.12 0.86
C ASP A 40 -4.74 -2.91 1.79
N PRO A 41 -5.42 -1.80 1.47
CA PRO A 41 -5.37 -0.64 2.35
C PRO A 41 -5.99 -0.95 3.71
N TYR A 42 -5.29 -0.54 4.75
CA TYR A 42 -5.78 -0.56 6.13
C TYR A 42 -6.90 0.45 6.34
N LEU A 43 -6.78 1.58 5.67
CA LEU A 43 -7.74 2.67 5.63
C LEU A 43 -7.78 3.24 4.22
N TYR A 44 -8.97 3.51 3.69
CA TYR A 44 -9.12 4.17 2.40
C TYR A 44 -10.31 5.10 2.43
N CYS A 45 -10.06 6.40 2.37
CA CYS A 45 -11.08 7.44 2.44
C CYS A 45 -11.29 8.11 1.09
N ASN A 46 -12.51 8.57 0.86
CA ASN A 46 -12.85 9.39 -0.29
C ASN A 46 -12.22 10.78 -0.15
N VAL A 47 -11.53 11.25 -1.18
CA VAL A 47 -10.88 12.57 -1.16
C VAL A 47 -11.87 13.74 -1.13
N VAL A 48 -13.08 13.52 -1.62
CA VAL A 48 -14.16 14.52 -1.61
C VAL A 48 -14.87 14.56 -0.27
N ASN A 49 -14.96 13.40 0.40
CA ASN A 49 -15.57 13.29 1.72
C ASN A 49 -14.70 12.38 2.61
N LEU A 50 -13.82 13.00 3.39
CA LEU A 50 -12.85 12.27 4.25
C LEU A 50 -13.51 11.50 5.40
N ASN A 51 -14.81 11.65 5.62
CA ASN A 51 -15.58 10.85 6.57
C ASN A 51 -16.10 9.55 5.95
N ASP A 52 -16.08 9.44 4.62
CA ASP A 52 -16.46 8.24 3.89
C ASP A 52 -15.23 7.37 3.68
N CYS A 53 -15.00 6.44 4.60
CA CYS A 53 -13.81 5.60 4.63
C CYS A 53 -14.18 4.12 4.66
N VAL A 54 -13.41 3.32 3.92
CA VAL A 54 -13.36 1.87 4.10
C VAL A 54 -12.33 1.58 5.18
N LYS A 55 -12.77 1.01 6.28
CA LYS A 55 -11.95 0.63 7.44
C LYS A 55 -11.96 -0.88 7.62
N GLY A 56 -11.07 -1.38 8.45
CA GLY A 56 -11.02 -2.79 8.81
C GLY A 56 -10.11 -3.61 7.92
N GLY A 57 -9.23 -2.98 7.17
CA GLY A 57 -8.13 -3.64 6.51
C GLY A 57 -7.20 -4.31 7.53
N VAL A 58 -6.60 -5.42 7.12
CA VAL A 58 -5.65 -6.17 7.94
C VAL A 58 -4.25 -5.74 7.58
N GLN A 59 -3.39 -5.60 8.59
CA GLN A 59 -1.97 -5.38 8.38
C GLN A 59 -1.36 -6.59 7.65
N GLY A 60 -0.62 -6.33 6.56
CA GLY A 60 0.14 -7.38 5.88
C GLY A 60 1.33 -7.84 6.69
N GLU A 61 1.79 -9.05 6.45
CA GLU A 61 3.01 -9.59 7.06
C GLU A 61 3.95 -10.13 5.98
N LEU A 62 5.24 -9.84 6.12
CA LEU A 62 6.30 -10.36 5.28
C LEU A 62 7.43 -10.89 6.15
N SER A 63 7.83 -12.12 5.92
CA SER A 63 8.98 -12.73 6.58
C SER A 63 10.27 -12.17 6.00
N VAL A 64 11.14 -11.64 6.85
CA VAL A 64 12.41 -11.00 6.48
C VAL A 64 13.56 -11.54 7.32
N ASP A 65 14.79 -11.28 6.86
CA ASP A 65 16.01 -11.52 7.63
C ASP A 65 16.88 -10.24 7.67
N ASP A 66 18.05 -10.34 8.26
CA ASP A 66 18.95 -9.19 8.39
C ASP A 66 19.89 -8.98 7.19
N ARG A 67 19.79 -9.82 6.15
CA ARG A 67 20.71 -9.81 5.00
C ARG A 67 20.06 -9.35 3.71
N HIS A 68 18.78 -9.63 3.51
CA HIS A 68 18.09 -9.39 2.24
C HIS A 68 17.21 -8.16 2.33
N PRO A 69 17.31 -7.24 1.38
CA PRO A 69 16.47 -6.05 1.37
C PRO A 69 15.01 -6.38 1.10
N VAL A 70 14.13 -5.47 1.51
CA VAL A 70 12.73 -5.49 1.16
C VAL A 70 12.52 -4.59 -0.06
N GLN A 71 11.89 -5.14 -1.09
CA GLN A 71 11.50 -4.40 -2.29
C GLN A 71 10.01 -4.02 -2.15
N LEU A 72 9.74 -2.74 -1.96
CA LEU A 72 8.38 -2.22 -1.90
C LEU A 72 7.99 -1.67 -3.27
N SER A 73 6.81 -2.03 -3.75
CA SER A 73 6.25 -1.51 -5.00
C SER A 73 4.86 -0.95 -4.75
N VAL A 74 4.59 0.21 -5.33
CA VAL A 74 3.29 0.86 -5.28
C VAL A 74 2.68 0.95 -6.68
N PRO A 75 1.35 0.78 -6.82
CA PRO A 75 0.69 0.91 -8.12
C PRO A 75 0.61 2.38 -8.56
N ALA A 76 0.30 2.60 -9.83
CA ALA A 76 0.16 3.94 -10.38
C ALA A 76 -0.90 4.79 -9.66
N ALA A 77 -1.94 4.15 -9.14
CA ALA A 77 -2.96 4.84 -8.35
C ALA A 77 -2.39 5.56 -7.11
N ILE A 78 -1.29 5.06 -6.56
CA ILE A 78 -0.57 5.70 -5.45
C ILE A 78 0.48 6.66 -5.99
N SER A 79 1.34 6.21 -6.93
CA SER A 79 2.47 7.01 -7.41
C SER A 79 2.10 8.25 -8.19
N ARG A 80 0.89 8.34 -8.74
CA ARG A 80 0.40 9.54 -9.44
C ARG A 80 0.09 10.71 -8.52
N ALA A 81 -0.08 10.46 -7.24
CA ALA A 81 -0.29 11.47 -6.21
C ALA A 81 0.94 11.55 -5.30
N PRO A 82 1.08 12.59 -4.47
CA PRO A 82 2.11 12.59 -3.45
C PRO A 82 1.82 11.49 -2.45
N TRP A 83 2.85 10.72 -2.10
CA TRP A 83 2.74 9.65 -1.13
C TRP A 83 3.94 9.63 -0.20
N ARG A 84 3.77 9.02 0.94
CA ARG A 84 4.79 9.01 1.97
C ARG A 84 5.03 7.60 2.47
N LEU A 85 6.30 7.29 2.72
CA LEU A 85 6.74 6.02 3.29
C LEU A 85 7.30 6.26 4.68
N LEU A 86 6.73 5.58 5.67
CA LEU A 86 7.27 5.51 7.01
C LEU A 86 8.03 4.20 7.15
N ARG A 87 9.28 4.29 7.54
CA ARG A 87 10.10 3.14 7.93
C ARG A 87 10.07 3.05 9.45
N VAL A 88 9.38 2.05 9.95
CA VAL A 88 9.26 1.80 11.39
C VAL A 88 10.34 0.82 11.80
N TYR A 89 11.14 1.19 12.79
CA TYR A 89 12.20 0.36 13.32
C TYR A 89 11.77 -0.29 14.64
N GLU A 90 12.55 -1.28 15.14
CA GLU A 90 12.25 -1.91 16.43
C GLU A 90 12.17 -0.89 17.56
N ASP A 91 13.04 0.14 17.52
CA ASP A 91 12.86 1.35 18.34
C ASP A 91 12.04 2.36 17.52
N GLU A 92 10.78 2.52 17.88
CA GLU A 92 9.84 3.41 17.17
C GLU A 92 10.29 4.87 17.10
N ARG A 93 11.14 5.31 18.04
CA ARG A 93 11.72 6.66 18.04
C ARG A 93 12.60 6.91 16.83
N ASN A 94 13.11 5.86 16.22
CA ASN A 94 13.96 5.92 15.03
C ASN A 94 13.16 5.95 13.72
N THR A 95 11.84 5.96 13.77
CA THR A 95 10.98 5.99 12.58
C THR A 95 11.35 7.14 11.65
N THR A 96 11.50 6.82 10.38
CA THR A 96 11.79 7.82 9.33
C THR A 96 10.62 7.97 8.39
N THR A 97 10.46 9.17 7.85
CA THR A 97 9.41 9.50 6.90
C THR A 97 10.03 10.09 5.64
N THR A 98 9.67 9.54 4.48
CA THR A 98 10.08 10.05 3.18
C THR A 98 8.84 10.37 2.36
N VAL A 99 8.77 11.58 1.80
CA VAL A 99 7.69 12.00 0.90
C VAL A 99 8.18 11.92 -0.54
N TYR A 100 7.41 11.26 -1.39
CA TYR A 100 7.66 11.14 -2.81
C TYR A 100 6.72 12.03 -3.59
N ARG A 101 7.28 12.76 -4.56
CA ARG A 101 6.50 13.61 -5.46
C ARG A 101 5.69 12.76 -6.45
N PRO A 102 4.56 13.28 -6.95
CA PRO A 102 3.78 12.56 -7.95
C PRO A 102 4.63 12.13 -9.15
N GLY A 103 4.47 10.87 -9.57
CA GLY A 103 5.08 10.33 -10.78
C GLY A 103 6.58 10.06 -10.69
N THR A 104 7.21 10.15 -9.52
CA THR A 104 8.67 10.02 -9.39
C THR A 104 9.15 8.66 -8.90
N GLN A 105 8.35 7.93 -8.13
CA GLN A 105 8.80 6.69 -7.48
C GLN A 105 7.70 5.65 -7.48
N LEU A 106 8.00 4.47 -8.04
CA LEU A 106 7.12 3.29 -8.06
C LEU A 106 7.63 2.16 -7.17
N ALA A 107 8.93 2.15 -6.91
CA ALA A 107 9.57 1.09 -6.15
C ALA A 107 10.63 1.67 -5.23
N VAL A 108 10.75 1.10 -4.05
CA VAL A 108 11.74 1.50 -3.04
C VAL A 108 12.41 0.26 -2.47
N THR A 109 13.73 0.26 -2.42
CA THR A 109 14.51 -0.77 -1.75
C THR A 109 14.79 -0.34 -0.33
N VAL A 110 14.38 -1.15 0.64
CA VAL A 110 14.56 -0.86 2.06
C VAL A 110 15.54 -1.85 2.66
N PRO A 111 16.69 -1.40 3.19
CA PRO A 111 17.62 -2.28 3.89
C PRO A 111 16.95 -2.91 5.12
N PRO A 112 17.22 -4.18 5.44
CA PRO A 112 16.61 -4.84 6.60
C PRO A 112 17.16 -4.32 7.93
N VAL A 113 18.38 -3.80 7.91
CA VAL A 113 19.06 -3.22 9.08
C VAL A 113 19.69 -1.90 8.68
N ASP A 114 19.41 -0.87 9.45
CA ASP A 114 20.08 0.43 9.33
C ASP A 114 21.17 0.53 10.37
N PRO A 115 22.42 0.92 10.02
CA PRO A 115 23.54 0.98 10.98
C PRO A 115 23.29 1.92 12.16
N GLN A 116 22.45 2.92 11.99
CA GLN A 116 22.17 3.93 13.01
C GLN A 116 20.83 3.74 13.70
N ARG A 117 19.88 3.09 13.02
CA ARG A 117 18.48 2.97 13.48
C ARG A 117 18.11 1.56 13.92
N GLY A 118 18.89 0.56 13.52
CA GLY A 118 18.63 -0.82 13.85
C GLY A 118 17.78 -1.56 12.82
N ARG A 119 17.13 -2.62 13.28
CA ARG A 119 16.31 -3.49 12.43
C ARG A 119 15.00 -2.82 12.07
N ILE A 120 14.61 -2.93 10.79
CA ILE A 120 13.31 -2.47 10.36
C ILE A 120 12.22 -3.45 10.80
N ALA A 121 11.13 -2.92 11.35
CA ALA A 121 10.02 -3.71 11.88
C ALA A 121 8.75 -3.56 11.05
N GLY A 122 8.63 -2.50 10.26
CA GLY A 122 7.44 -2.28 9.45
C GLY A 122 7.59 -1.18 8.43
N LEU A 123 6.67 -1.20 7.47
CA LEU A 123 6.55 -0.18 6.43
C LEU A 123 5.11 0.30 6.39
N VAL A 124 4.92 1.60 6.37
CA VAL A 124 3.60 2.23 6.24
C VAL A 124 3.62 3.13 5.01
N VAL A 125 2.70 2.90 4.09
CA VAL A 125 2.49 3.75 2.92
C VAL A 125 1.26 4.60 3.15
N GLN A 126 1.37 5.90 2.95
CA GLN A 126 0.26 6.83 3.09
C GLN A 126 0.08 7.61 1.79
N LEU A 127 -1.14 7.64 1.29
CA LEU A 127 -1.53 8.44 0.14
C LEU A 127 -2.03 9.79 0.65
N LEU A 128 -1.43 10.87 0.14
CA LEU A 128 -1.67 12.21 0.63
C LEU A 128 -2.67 12.97 -0.23
N THR A 129 -3.46 13.82 0.39
CA THR A 129 -4.29 14.81 -0.27
C THR A 129 -4.09 16.16 0.41
N LEU A 130 -4.37 17.23 -0.31
CA LEU A 130 -4.31 18.58 0.25
C LEU A 130 -5.68 18.96 0.83
N VAL A 131 -5.66 19.43 2.06
CA VAL A 131 -6.84 20.00 2.72
C VAL A 131 -6.52 21.44 3.14
N GLN A 132 -7.54 22.30 3.09
CA GLN A 132 -7.45 23.66 3.57
C GLN A 132 -7.92 23.68 5.02
N ASP A 133 -7.08 24.20 5.92
CA ASP A 133 -7.44 24.37 7.32
C ASP A 133 -8.32 25.63 7.54
N GLN A 134 -8.70 25.87 8.80
CA GLN A 134 -9.55 27.01 9.16
C GLN A 134 -8.90 28.36 8.89
N THR A 135 -7.57 28.41 8.79
CA THR A 135 -6.81 29.64 8.49
C THR A 135 -6.59 29.83 6.99
N GLY A 136 -7.05 28.88 6.14
CA GLY A 136 -6.85 28.90 4.70
C GLY A 136 -5.51 28.30 4.26
N GLU A 137 -4.72 27.76 5.16
CA GLU A 137 -3.44 27.13 4.86
C GLU A 137 -3.65 25.70 4.33
N LEU A 138 -2.92 25.35 3.27
CA LEU A 138 -2.95 23.99 2.70
C LEU A 138 -2.06 23.06 3.50
N ARG A 139 -2.60 21.91 3.86
CA ARG A 139 -1.88 20.86 4.60
C ARG A 139 -2.03 19.52 3.91
N ASP A 140 -0.96 18.75 3.93
CA ASP A 140 -0.99 17.35 3.50
C ASP A 140 -1.68 16.50 4.55
N LEU A 141 -2.71 15.77 4.13
CA LEU A 141 -3.44 14.85 4.99
C LEU A 141 -3.46 13.45 4.35
N PRO A 142 -3.06 12.40 5.07
CA PRO A 142 -3.22 11.04 4.56
C PRO A 142 -4.70 10.65 4.53
N HIS A 143 -5.16 10.19 3.35
CA HIS A 143 -6.53 9.69 3.18
C HIS A 143 -6.59 8.19 2.92
N ALA A 144 -5.45 7.56 2.72
CA ALA A 144 -5.35 6.12 2.59
C ALA A 144 -4.03 5.63 3.19
N GLU A 145 -4.06 4.44 3.76
CA GLU A 145 -2.92 3.87 4.46
C GLU A 145 -2.83 2.37 4.23
N TRP A 146 -1.60 1.91 3.96
CA TRP A 146 -1.24 0.49 3.86
C TRP A 146 -0.19 0.20 4.92
N SER A 147 -0.37 -0.85 5.69
CA SER A 147 0.55 -1.23 6.76
C SER A 147 1.10 -2.63 6.55
N LEU A 148 2.40 -2.75 6.60
CA LEU A 148 3.12 -4.01 6.43
C LEU A 148 4.02 -4.25 7.64
N ARG A 149 3.79 -5.35 8.32
CA ARG A 149 4.65 -5.82 9.40
C ARG A 149 5.75 -6.72 8.85
N LEU A 150 6.98 -6.47 9.26
CA LEU A 150 8.13 -7.27 8.90
C LEU A 150 8.48 -8.18 10.06
N VAL A 151 8.36 -9.49 9.86
CA VAL A 151 8.57 -10.48 10.92
C VAL A 151 9.83 -11.29 10.67
N ARG A 152 10.58 -11.56 11.73
CA ARG A 152 11.77 -12.39 11.69
C ARG A 152 11.49 -13.70 12.43
N ASN A 153 11.82 -14.79 11.77
CA ASN A 153 11.69 -16.14 12.34
C ASN A 153 13.00 -16.61 12.93
#